data_42344bcb2c6240c6429fd89f3412ca42
#
_entry.id   42344bcb2c6240c6429fd89f3412ca42
#
_cell.length_a   1.000
_cell.length_b   1.000
_cell.length_c   1.000
_cell.angle_alpha   90.00
_cell.angle_beta   90.00
_cell.angle_gamma   90.00
#
_symmetry.space_group_name_H-M   'P 1'
#
loop_
_entity.id
_entity.type
_entity.pdbx_description
1 polymer ?
#
loop_
_entity_poly.entity_id
_entity_poly.type
_entity_poly.pdbx_seq_one_letter_code
_entity_poly.pdbx_strand_id
1 'polypeptide(L)'
;MDLIYFRQNLRDKLQKSKISLSYLSAQADISEDTLRSIIYGKSQDIKLSSILKIARVLDCSLDSLIGRSLYSIQEENMIKQLRNLSSHSLRTVQALINLEEKTTLQNSETGKESIRVFIPTGNMKDGFFYDNCFFDSLDITNYPKELKDKITLGIKIISSHFEPIYFNNDILLLSLDTAPEVNDIVLSVNKDGRLFLRKLTPFGLEPINRFGKKILANELNEYTTLGVVIKVAKEFNIEQYR
;
A
#
# COMPACT_ATOMS: atom_id res chain seq x y z
N MET A 1 13.25 27.29 -19.16
CA MET A 1 13.23 25.78 -19.20
C MET A 1 14.60 25.35 -19.69
N ASP A 2 15.29 24.51 -18.93
CA ASP A 2 16.56 23.97 -19.39
C ASP A 2 16.32 22.83 -20.40
N LEU A 3 16.53 23.12 -21.68
CA LEU A 3 16.27 22.18 -22.77
C LEU A 3 17.21 20.96 -22.74
N ILE A 4 18.34 21.06 -22.06
CA ILE A 4 19.30 19.95 -21.93
C ILE A 4 18.66 18.85 -21.07
N TYR A 5 18.14 19.18 -19.90
CA TYR A 5 17.46 18.24 -19.01
C TYR A 5 16.21 17.66 -19.66
N PHE A 6 15.41 18.50 -20.32
CA PHE A 6 14.24 18.03 -21.05
C PHE A 6 14.58 16.94 -22.08
N ARG A 7 15.60 17.17 -22.90
CA ARG A 7 16.03 16.23 -23.94
C ARG A 7 16.57 14.93 -23.35
N GLN A 8 17.32 15.02 -22.28
CA GLN A 8 17.84 13.86 -21.58
C GLN A 8 16.69 13.01 -21.00
N ASN A 9 15.78 13.63 -20.26
CA ASN A 9 14.62 12.96 -19.68
C ASN A 9 13.71 12.36 -20.75
N LEU A 10 13.53 13.02 -21.88
CA LEU A 10 12.75 12.50 -23.00
C LEU A 10 13.38 11.23 -23.58
N ARG A 11 14.70 11.22 -23.80
CA ARG A 11 15.44 10.05 -24.27
C ARG A 11 15.34 8.88 -23.31
N ASP A 12 15.56 9.15 -22.01
CA ASP A 12 15.50 8.14 -20.95
C ASP A 12 14.11 7.52 -20.85
N LYS A 13 13.06 8.33 -20.96
CA LYS A 13 11.66 7.85 -20.93
C LYS A 13 11.32 7.01 -22.17
N LEU A 14 11.73 7.42 -23.34
CA LEU A 14 11.55 6.63 -24.57
C LEU A 14 12.23 5.27 -24.48
N GLN A 15 13.46 5.23 -23.96
CA GLN A 15 14.21 4.00 -23.78
C GLN A 15 13.56 3.08 -22.74
N LYS A 16 13.17 3.62 -21.59
CA LYS A 16 12.50 2.85 -20.51
C LYS A 16 11.14 2.31 -20.94
N SER A 17 10.37 3.09 -21.67
CA SER A 17 9.04 2.70 -22.15
C SER A 17 9.09 1.82 -23.40
N LYS A 18 10.27 1.62 -24.00
CA LYS A 18 10.46 0.90 -25.28
C LYS A 18 9.57 1.45 -26.41
N ILE A 19 9.25 2.73 -26.37
CA ILE A 19 8.44 3.42 -27.38
C ILE A 19 9.34 3.87 -28.52
N SER A 20 8.98 3.48 -29.76
CA SER A 20 9.68 3.93 -30.96
C SER A 20 9.33 5.38 -31.30
N LEU A 21 10.25 6.04 -32.05
CA LEU A 21 10.03 7.42 -32.47
C LEU A 21 8.80 7.53 -33.41
N SER A 22 8.62 6.54 -34.29
CA SER A 22 7.49 6.46 -35.20
C SER A 22 6.16 6.31 -34.46
N TYR A 23 6.13 5.50 -33.38
CA TYR A 23 4.95 5.38 -32.54
C TYR A 23 4.64 6.70 -31.83
N LEU A 24 5.66 7.35 -31.22
CA LEU A 24 5.48 8.64 -30.59
C LEU A 24 4.98 9.70 -31.60
N SER A 25 5.52 9.72 -32.79
CA SER A 25 5.11 10.61 -33.89
C SER A 25 3.64 10.45 -34.22
N ALA A 26 3.20 9.22 -34.44
CA ALA A 26 1.80 8.90 -34.78
C ALA A 26 0.84 9.27 -33.65
N GLN A 27 1.18 8.94 -32.39
CA GLN A 27 0.30 9.18 -31.25
C GLN A 27 0.27 10.64 -30.79
N ALA A 28 1.39 11.36 -30.90
CA ALA A 28 1.49 12.76 -30.52
C ALA A 28 1.05 13.71 -31.67
N ASP A 29 0.81 13.18 -32.86
CA ASP A 29 0.53 14.02 -34.05
C ASP A 29 1.63 15.09 -34.22
N ILE A 30 2.89 14.63 -34.26
CA ILE A 30 4.10 15.44 -34.47
C ILE A 30 4.98 14.69 -35.46
N SER A 31 5.46 15.36 -36.53
CA SER A 31 6.31 14.67 -37.51
C SER A 31 7.59 14.10 -36.86
N GLU A 32 8.07 12.95 -37.38
CA GLU A 32 9.32 12.37 -36.88
C GLU A 32 10.50 13.33 -36.97
N ASP A 33 10.58 14.13 -38.06
CA ASP A 33 11.64 15.11 -38.23
C ASP A 33 11.63 16.20 -37.12
N THR A 34 10.42 16.63 -36.73
CA THR A 34 10.25 17.56 -35.60
C THR A 34 10.68 16.89 -34.29
N LEU A 35 10.29 15.65 -34.04
CA LEU A 35 10.70 14.91 -32.85
C LEU A 35 12.22 14.69 -32.82
N ARG A 36 12.83 14.32 -33.94
CA ARG A 36 14.28 14.21 -34.09
C ARG A 36 14.97 15.55 -33.80
N SER A 37 14.45 16.65 -34.33
CA SER A 37 14.96 18.00 -34.09
C SER A 37 14.89 18.38 -32.61
N ILE A 38 13.81 18.01 -31.93
CA ILE A 38 13.63 18.22 -30.50
C ILE A 38 14.65 17.39 -29.69
N ILE A 39 14.75 16.10 -29.97
CA ILE A 39 15.57 15.14 -29.21
C ILE A 39 17.06 15.40 -29.39
N TYR A 40 17.50 15.70 -30.61
CA TYR A 40 18.92 15.90 -30.94
C TYR A 40 19.40 17.35 -30.85
N GLY A 41 18.54 18.25 -30.40
CA GLY A 41 18.94 19.59 -30.03
C GLY A 41 19.00 20.61 -31.16
N LYS A 42 18.50 20.29 -32.34
CA LYS A 42 18.43 21.24 -33.48
C LYS A 42 17.40 22.35 -33.25
N SER A 43 16.32 22.06 -32.51
CA SER A 43 15.28 23.01 -32.17
C SER A 43 15.67 23.78 -30.90
N GLN A 44 15.84 25.06 -30.95
CA GLN A 44 16.16 25.90 -29.79
C GLN A 44 14.90 26.31 -29.02
N ASP A 45 13.75 26.28 -29.68
CA ASP A 45 12.46 26.56 -29.03
C ASP A 45 11.47 25.46 -29.32
N ILE A 46 10.79 24.99 -28.30
CA ILE A 46 9.82 23.89 -28.39
C ILE A 46 8.47 24.42 -27.94
N LYS A 47 7.48 24.33 -28.80
CA LYS A 47 6.12 24.74 -28.46
C LYS A 47 5.60 23.95 -27.27
N LEU A 48 5.01 24.61 -26.30
CA LEU A 48 4.38 24.00 -25.12
C LEU A 48 3.35 22.91 -25.54
N SER A 49 2.60 23.16 -26.61
CA SER A 49 1.64 22.19 -27.15
C SER A 49 2.29 20.88 -27.57
N SER A 50 3.50 20.92 -28.16
CA SER A 50 4.26 19.73 -28.53
C SER A 50 4.75 18.99 -27.28
N ILE A 51 5.21 19.68 -26.26
CA ILE A 51 5.66 19.07 -25.01
C ILE A 51 4.49 18.36 -24.31
N LEU A 52 3.31 19.00 -24.27
CA LEU A 52 2.11 18.42 -23.67
C LEU A 52 1.64 17.15 -24.41
N LYS A 53 1.70 17.15 -25.75
CA LYS A 53 1.38 15.96 -26.57
C LYS A 53 2.35 14.81 -26.28
N ILE A 54 3.66 15.09 -26.23
CA ILE A 54 4.69 14.12 -25.87
C ILE A 54 4.48 13.57 -24.47
N ALA A 55 4.25 14.43 -23.48
CA ALA A 55 4.01 14.03 -22.09
C ALA A 55 2.82 13.08 -21.96
N ARG A 56 1.72 13.36 -22.69
CA ARG A 56 0.52 12.53 -22.71
C ARG A 56 0.80 11.13 -23.26
N VAL A 57 1.53 11.01 -24.36
CA VAL A 57 1.86 9.70 -24.98
C VAL A 57 2.81 8.89 -24.09
N LEU A 58 3.71 9.56 -23.38
CA LEU A 58 4.66 8.94 -22.46
C LEU A 58 4.09 8.70 -21.04
N ASP A 59 2.81 9.03 -20.85
CA ASP A 59 2.12 8.94 -19.55
C ASP A 59 2.95 9.51 -18.39
N CYS A 60 3.40 10.74 -18.55
CA CYS A 60 4.22 11.41 -17.56
C CYS A 60 3.81 12.87 -17.36
N SER A 61 4.16 13.43 -16.20
CA SER A 61 3.95 14.86 -15.95
C SER A 61 4.90 15.73 -16.75
N LEU A 62 4.47 16.96 -17.05
CA LEU A 62 5.34 17.97 -17.67
C LEU A 62 6.58 18.23 -16.81
N ASP A 63 6.40 18.34 -15.49
CA ASP A 63 7.49 18.57 -14.54
C ASP A 63 8.53 17.45 -14.56
N SER A 64 8.09 16.21 -14.69
CA SER A 64 8.99 15.07 -14.86
C SER A 64 9.81 15.13 -16.16
N LEU A 65 9.25 15.68 -17.25
CA LEU A 65 9.99 15.88 -18.50
C LEU A 65 11.00 17.03 -18.40
N ILE A 66 10.65 18.13 -17.74
CA ILE A 66 11.55 19.29 -17.62
C ILE A 66 12.57 19.16 -16.49
N GLY A 67 12.59 18.01 -15.79
CA GLY A 67 13.54 17.76 -14.71
C GLY A 67 13.22 18.48 -13.39
N ARG A 68 11.96 18.91 -13.23
CA ARG A 68 11.44 19.51 -12.01
C ARG A 68 10.39 18.59 -11.35
N SER A 69 10.63 17.27 -11.39
CA SER A 69 9.72 16.39 -10.66
C SER A 69 9.75 16.76 -9.18
N LEU A 70 8.61 17.22 -8.68
CA LEU A 70 8.39 17.49 -7.25
C LEU A 70 8.28 16.18 -6.45
N TYR A 71 8.21 15.06 -7.15
CA TYR A 71 7.98 13.74 -6.59
C TYR A 71 9.19 12.85 -6.78
N SER A 72 9.54 12.08 -5.77
CA SER A 72 10.47 10.96 -5.88
C SER A 72 9.92 9.89 -6.81
N ILE A 73 10.79 8.99 -7.29
CA ILE A 73 10.37 7.83 -8.12
C ILE A 73 9.32 6.98 -7.39
N GLN A 74 9.43 6.86 -6.07
CA GLN A 74 8.48 6.13 -5.25
C GLN A 74 7.11 6.79 -5.23
N GLU A 75 7.06 8.11 -5.06
CA GLU A 75 5.80 8.88 -5.09
C GLU A 75 5.15 8.85 -6.48
N GLU A 76 5.93 8.96 -7.57
CA GLU A 76 5.40 8.82 -8.93
C GLU A 76 4.76 7.44 -9.16
N ASN A 77 5.39 6.37 -8.65
CA ASN A 77 4.85 5.02 -8.75
C ASN A 77 3.57 4.87 -7.91
N MET A 78 3.53 5.43 -6.71
CA MET A 78 2.33 5.42 -5.86
C MET A 78 1.17 6.17 -6.54
N ILE A 79 1.42 7.34 -7.12
CA ILE A 79 0.39 8.09 -7.87
C ILE A 79 -0.17 7.27 -9.04
N LYS A 80 0.69 6.53 -9.77
CA LYS A 80 0.23 5.65 -10.85
C LYS A 80 -0.62 4.50 -10.33
N GLN A 81 -0.23 3.89 -9.23
CA GLN A 81 -1.02 2.84 -8.59
C GLN A 81 -2.40 3.37 -8.15
N LEU A 82 -2.44 4.54 -7.51
CA LEU A 82 -3.69 5.18 -7.09
C LEU A 82 -4.65 5.46 -8.27
N ARG A 83 -4.12 5.88 -9.41
CA ARG A 83 -4.95 6.12 -10.62
C ARG A 83 -5.61 4.87 -11.18
N ASN A 84 -5.04 3.70 -10.94
CA ASN A 84 -5.57 2.41 -11.39
C ASN A 84 -6.56 1.77 -10.42
N LEU A 85 -6.76 2.39 -9.25
CA LEU A 85 -7.69 1.88 -8.25
C LEU A 85 -9.15 2.20 -8.62
N SER A 86 -10.05 1.31 -8.22
CA SER A 86 -11.49 1.57 -8.29
C SER A 86 -11.88 2.74 -7.37
N SER A 87 -13.02 3.37 -7.65
CA SER A 87 -13.56 4.44 -6.79
C SER A 87 -13.80 3.98 -5.34
N HIS A 88 -14.11 2.69 -5.14
CA HIS A 88 -14.24 2.08 -3.82
C HIS A 88 -12.87 2.01 -3.11
N SER A 89 -11.86 1.48 -3.78
CA SER A 89 -10.50 1.37 -3.24
C SER A 89 -9.88 2.74 -2.94
N LEU A 90 -10.14 3.75 -3.77
CA LEU A 90 -9.69 5.12 -3.52
C LEU A 90 -10.31 5.70 -2.24
N ARG A 91 -11.60 5.45 -1.97
CA ARG A 91 -12.25 5.87 -0.72
C ARG A 91 -11.62 5.19 0.49
N THR A 92 -11.26 3.91 0.37
CA THR A 92 -10.57 3.17 1.43
C THR A 92 -9.19 3.76 1.72
N VAL A 93 -8.40 4.05 0.67
CA VAL A 93 -7.10 4.72 0.82
C VAL A 93 -7.25 6.10 1.45
N GLN A 94 -8.24 6.89 1.03
CA GLN A 94 -8.50 8.21 1.61
C GLN A 94 -8.90 8.12 3.09
N ALA A 95 -9.70 7.12 3.45
CA ALA A 95 -10.07 6.89 4.84
C ALA A 95 -8.83 6.53 5.70
N LEU A 96 -7.92 5.71 5.17
CA LEU A 96 -6.63 5.40 5.82
C LEU A 96 -5.79 6.63 6.06
N ILE A 97 -5.61 7.47 5.04
CA ILE A 97 -4.83 8.71 5.14
C ILE A 97 -5.42 9.62 6.23
N ASN A 98 -6.72 9.87 6.19
CA ASN A 98 -7.41 10.72 7.17
C ASN A 98 -7.29 10.20 8.59
N LEU A 99 -7.26 8.87 8.75
CA LEU A 99 -7.09 8.24 10.05
C LEU A 99 -5.65 8.36 10.55
N GLU A 100 -4.64 8.20 9.68
CA GLU A 100 -3.23 8.40 10.04
C GLU A 100 -2.96 9.84 10.47
N GLU A 101 -3.49 10.82 9.76
CA GLU A 101 -3.37 12.23 10.11
C GLU A 101 -3.93 12.50 11.53
N LYS A 102 -5.11 11.94 11.86
CA LYS A 102 -5.70 12.08 13.20
C LYS A 102 -4.84 11.43 14.28
N THR A 103 -4.32 10.23 14.03
CA THR A 103 -3.47 9.51 14.99
C THR A 103 -2.17 10.26 15.26
N THR A 104 -1.55 10.79 14.19
CA THR A 104 -0.32 11.59 14.28
C THR A 104 -0.55 12.88 15.10
N LEU A 105 -1.67 13.57 14.85
CA LEU A 105 -2.03 14.76 15.63
C LEU A 105 -2.25 14.44 17.13
N GLN A 106 -2.99 13.38 17.44
CA GLN A 106 -3.22 12.94 18.83
C GLN A 106 -1.91 12.57 19.53
N ASN A 107 -1.00 11.85 18.87
CA ASN A 107 0.30 11.49 19.41
C ASN A 107 1.16 12.74 19.70
N SER A 108 1.09 13.75 18.83
CA SER A 108 1.83 15.01 18.99
C SER A 108 1.31 15.83 20.18
N GLU A 109 0.01 15.84 20.42
CA GLU A 109 -0.62 16.59 21.50
C GLU A 109 -0.44 15.93 22.87
N THR A 110 -0.46 14.59 22.93
CA THR A 110 -0.45 13.84 24.20
C THR A 110 0.93 13.38 24.64
N GLY A 111 1.93 13.40 23.74
CA GLY A 111 3.26 12.82 23.97
C GLY A 111 3.22 11.30 24.16
N LYS A 112 2.11 10.64 23.82
CA LYS A 112 1.93 9.20 23.87
C LYS A 112 2.10 8.60 22.49
N GLU A 113 2.79 7.48 22.43
CA GLU A 113 2.88 6.68 21.21
C GLU A 113 1.69 5.71 21.16
N SER A 114 0.84 5.82 20.16
CA SER A 114 -0.28 4.92 19.95
C SER A 114 -0.33 4.38 18.55
N ILE A 115 -0.89 3.18 18.40
CA ILE A 115 -1.16 2.56 17.11
C ILE A 115 -2.67 2.41 16.92
N ARG A 116 -3.06 2.34 15.65
CA ARG A 116 -4.44 2.05 15.29
C ARG A 116 -4.76 0.59 15.47
N VAL A 117 -5.95 0.32 16.03
CA VAL A 117 -6.52 -1.02 16.16
C VAL A 117 -7.78 -1.12 15.32
N PHE A 118 -7.80 -2.07 14.39
CA PHE A 118 -8.98 -2.42 13.61
C PHE A 118 -9.87 -3.37 14.42
N ILE A 119 -11.14 -3.03 14.52
CA ILE A 119 -12.17 -3.85 15.16
C ILE A 119 -13.11 -4.32 14.04
N PRO A 120 -12.92 -5.52 13.48
CA PRO A 120 -13.78 -6.04 12.43
C PRO A 120 -15.23 -6.14 12.90
N THR A 121 -16.18 -6.02 11.98
CA THR A 121 -17.58 -6.31 12.26
C THR A 121 -17.95 -7.67 11.72
N GLY A 122 -18.80 -8.39 12.44
CA GLY A 122 -19.28 -9.72 12.05
C GLY A 122 -18.29 -10.84 12.33
N ASN A 123 -18.52 -12.00 11.71
CA ASN A 123 -17.74 -13.20 11.96
C ASN A 123 -16.41 -13.17 11.17
N MET A 124 -15.28 -13.23 11.86
CA MET A 124 -13.93 -13.23 11.26
C MET A 124 -13.57 -14.57 10.59
N LYS A 125 -14.38 -15.63 10.72
CA LYS A 125 -14.11 -16.97 10.17
C LYS A 125 -13.92 -16.94 8.66
N ASP A 126 -14.80 -16.23 7.97
CA ASP A 126 -14.82 -16.13 6.51
C ASP A 126 -14.11 -14.88 5.99
N GLY A 127 -13.29 -14.28 6.84
CA GLY A 127 -12.60 -13.02 6.57
C GLY A 127 -13.49 -11.81 6.81
N PHE A 128 -12.89 -10.63 6.77
CA PHE A 128 -13.56 -9.35 7.00
C PHE A 128 -13.11 -8.32 5.96
N PHE A 129 -13.90 -7.26 5.78
CA PHE A 129 -13.54 -6.15 4.92
C PHE A 129 -13.06 -4.99 5.77
N TYR A 130 -12.07 -4.26 5.26
CA TYR A 130 -11.49 -3.09 5.93
C TYR A 130 -12.53 -2.00 6.20
N ASP A 131 -13.38 -1.70 5.23
CA ASP A 131 -14.43 -0.68 5.29
C ASP A 131 -15.56 -1.01 6.28
N ASN A 132 -15.63 -2.25 6.72
CA ASN A 132 -16.55 -2.73 7.76
C ASN A 132 -15.89 -2.82 9.15
N CYS A 133 -14.75 -2.15 9.37
CA CYS A 133 -14.09 -2.11 10.68
C CYS A 133 -14.43 -0.83 11.43
N PHE A 134 -14.62 -0.94 12.73
CA PHE A 134 -14.45 0.18 13.64
C PHE A 134 -12.97 0.36 13.97
N PHE A 135 -12.62 1.51 14.53
CA PHE A 135 -11.25 1.86 14.84
C PHE A 135 -11.12 2.30 16.29
N ASP A 136 -10.06 1.83 16.92
CA ASP A 136 -9.64 2.21 18.25
C ASP A 136 -8.13 2.51 18.24
N SER A 137 -7.58 2.97 19.34
CA SER A 137 -6.14 3.21 19.50
C SER A 137 -5.62 2.43 20.69
N LEU A 138 -4.44 1.84 20.55
CA LEU A 138 -3.71 1.17 21.62
C LEU A 138 -2.47 2.00 21.97
N ASP A 139 -2.35 2.42 23.23
CA ASP A 139 -1.14 3.06 23.76
C ASP A 139 -0.01 2.03 23.83
N ILE A 140 1.07 2.28 23.10
CA ILE A 140 2.28 1.45 23.07
C ILE A 140 3.49 2.13 23.70
N THR A 141 3.31 3.26 24.40
CA THR A 141 4.39 4.06 24.99
C THR A 141 5.34 3.21 25.82
N ASN A 142 4.81 2.25 26.58
CA ASN A 142 5.56 1.39 27.48
C ASN A 142 6.17 0.14 26.82
N TYR A 143 6.00 -0.04 25.51
CA TYR A 143 6.59 -1.17 24.80
C TYR A 143 8.08 -0.93 24.49
N PRO A 144 8.92 -1.98 24.45
CA PRO A 144 10.32 -1.85 24.02
C PRO A 144 10.43 -1.18 22.65
N LYS A 145 11.43 -0.32 22.47
CA LYS A 145 11.63 0.45 21.25
C LYS A 145 11.69 -0.46 19.99
N GLU A 146 12.46 -1.55 20.07
CA GLU A 146 12.63 -2.51 18.98
C GLU A 146 11.29 -3.14 18.55
N LEU A 147 10.33 -3.24 19.46
CA LEU A 147 9.00 -3.74 19.15
C LEU A 147 8.13 -2.63 18.58
N LYS A 148 8.18 -1.41 19.17
CA LYS A 148 7.42 -0.26 18.67
C LYS A 148 7.76 0.06 17.22
N ASP A 149 9.04 0.05 16.88
CA ASP A 149 9.53 0.33 15.53
C ASP A 149 9.01 -0.67 14.47
N LYS A 150 8.57 -1.86 14.92
CA LYS A 150 8.03 -2.91 14.04
C LYS A 150 6.51 -2.94 13.96
N ILE A 151 5.82 -2.44 14.99
CA ILE A 151 4.35 -2.49 15.02
C ILE A 151 3.79 -1.43 14.09
N THR A 152 3.00 -1.87 13.10
CA THR A 152 2.32 -0.96 12.17
C THR A 152 0.87 -0.74 12.54
N LEU A 153 0.16 -1.80 12.96
CA LEU A 153 -1.26 -1.74 13.31
C LEU A 153 -1.65 -2.88 14.26
N GLY A 154 -2.84 -2.78 14.84
CA GLY A 154 -3.49 -3.83 15.63
C GLY A 154 -4.77 -4.34 14.98
N ILE A 155 -5.11 -5.59 15.25
CA ILE A 155 -6.43 -6.18 14.89
C ILE A 155 -7.02 -6.81 16.13
N LYS A 156 -8.18 -6.33 16.58
CA LYS A 156 -8.90 -6.89 17.72
C LYS A 156 -9.66 -8.14 17.29
N ILE A 157 -9.50 -9.20 18.06
CA ILE A 157 -10.28 -10.44 17.89
C ILE A 157 -11.65 -10.24 18.51
N ILE A 158 -12.70 -10.38 17.71
CA ILE A 158 -14.10 -10.22 18.14
C ILE A 158 -14.90 -11.53 18.10
N SER A 159 -14.23 -12.65 17.94
CA SER A 159 -14.86 -13.94 17.68
C SER A 159 -14.11 -15.05 18.40
N SER A 160 -14.81 -16.00 19.02
CA SER A 160 -14.24 -17.22 19.58
C SER A 160 -13.70 -18.21 18.55
N HIS A 161 -13.82 -17.87 17.27
CA HIS A 161 -13.40 -18.75 16.16
C HIS A 161 -11.89 -19.09 16.18
N PHE A 162 -11.06 -18.26 16.78
CA PHE A 162 -9.61 -18.45 16.86
C PHE A 162 -9.14 -19.17 18.13
N GLU A 163 -10.06 -19.49 19.04
CA GLU A 163 -9.74 -20.24 20.24
C GLU A 163 -9.26 -21.67 19.94
N PRO A 164 -8.36 -22.20 20.74
CA PRO A 164 -7.77 -21.64 21.97
C PRO A 164 -6.51 -20.81 21.74
N ILE A 165 -6.15 -20.48 20.50
CA ILE A 165 -4.90 -19.78 20.15
C ILE A 165 -5.01 -18.29 20.46
N TYR A 166 -6.12 -17.68 20.03
CA TYR A 166 -6.48 -16.30 20.33
C TYR A 166 -7.89 -16.26 20.90
N PHE A 167 -8.08 -15.41 21.89
CA PHE A 167 -9.34 -15.22 22.58
C PHE A 167 -10.04 -13.93 22.14
N ASN A 168 -11.34 -13.87 22.42
CA ASN A 168 -12.10 -12.64 22.20
C ASN A 168 -11.47 -11.50 23.00
N ASN A 169 -11.36 -10.31 22.39
CA ASN A 169 -10.67 -9.11 22.86
C ASN A 169 -9.12 -9.15 22.81
N ASP A 170 -8.48 -10.24 22.44
CA ASP A 170 -7.04 -10.18 22.14
C ASP A 170 -6.79 -9.18 21.00
N ILE A 171 -5.72 -8.39 21.09
CA ILE A 171 -5.28 -7.50 20.03
C ILE A 171 -4.01 -8.07 19.42
N LEU A 172 -4.10 -8.47 18.16
CA LEU A 172 -2.94 -8.93 17.39
C LEU A 172 -2.19 -7.72 16.86
N LEU A 173 -0.92 -7.59 17.23
CA LEU A 173 -0.03 -6.51 16.77
C LEU A 173 0.71 -7.01 15.52
N LEU A 174 0.58 -6.26 14.42
CA LEU A 174 1.10 -6.63 13.11
C LEU A 174 2.23 -5.69 12.68
N SER A 175 3.18 -6.29 11.98
CA SER A 175 4.18 -5.59 11.17
C SER A 175 3.84 -5.78 9.69
N LEU A 176 3.78 -4.70 8.94
CA LEU A 176 3.63 -4.74 7.47
C LEU A 176 4.98 -4.80 6.75
N ASP A 177 6.07 -4.50 7.46
CA ASP A 177 7.44 -4.45 6.90
C ASP A 177 8.22 -5.74 7.12
N THR A 178 7.75 -6.61 8.03
CA THR A 178 8.42 -7.88 8.32
C THR A 178 8.07 -8.92 7.26
N ALA A 179 9.10 -9.52 6.65
CA ALA A 179 8.90 -10.64 5.74
C ALA A 179 8.33 -11.85 6.48
N PRO A 180 7.28 -12.50 5.96
CA PRO A 180 6.66 -13.65 6.62
C PRO A 180 7.55 -14.90 6.53
N GLU A 181 7.60 -15.65 7.61
CA GLU A 181 8.27 -16.95 7.70
C GLU A 181 7.25 -18.09 7.87
N VAL A 182 7.70 -19.31 7.58
CA VAL A 182 6.87 -20.52 7.77
C VAL A 182 6.50 -20.65 9.24
N ASN A 183 5.22 -20.86 9.50
CA ASN A 183 4.52 -20.91 10.78
C ASN A 183 4.06 -19.55 11.33
N ASP A 184 4.37 -18.45 10.70
CA ASP A 184 3.82 -17.16 11.09
C ASP A 184 2.31 -17.09 10.88
N ILE A 185 1.68 -16.30 11.71
CA ILE A 185 0.31 -15.85 11.48
C ILE A 185 0.37 -14.59 10.64
N VAL A 186 -0.24 -14.63 9.49
CA VAL A 186 -0.21 -13.54 8.52
C VAL A 186 -1.60 -12.96 8.29
N LEU A 187 -1.63 -11.65 8.03
CA LEU A 187 -2.77 -10.98 7.44
C LEU A 187 -2.64 -11.06 5.92
N SER A 188 -3.61 -11.67 5.27
CA SER A 188 -3.66 -11.77 3.81
C SER A 188 -4.95 -11.19 3.26
N VAL A 189 -4.91 -10.70 2.02
CA VAL A 189 -6.06 -10.17 1.29
C VAL A 189 -6.28 -10.98 0.01
N ASN A 190 -7.54 -11.30 -0.31
CA ASN A 190 -7.89 -11.91 -1.59
C ASN A 190 -8.21 -10.84 -2.66
N LYS A 191 -8.49 -11.28 -3.88
CA LYS A 191 -8.83 -10.41 -5.01
C LYS A 191 -10.07 -9.54 -4.79
N ASP A 192 -10.99 -9.98 -3.93
CA ASP A 192 -12.21 -9.23 -3.59
C ASP A 192 -11.98 -8.17 -2.52
N GLY A 193 -10.75 -8.02 -2.00
CA GLY A 193 -10.42 -7.10 -0.92
C GLY A 193 -10.77 -7.62 0.48
N ARG A 194 -11.10 -8.91 0.62
CA ARG A 194 -11.40 -9.52 1.91
C ARG A 194 -10.12 -9.91 2.62
N LEU A 195 -10.01 -9.54 3.88
CA LEU A 195 -8.88 -9.78 4.76
C LEU A 195 -9.06 -11.08 5.55
N PHE A 196 -7.98 -11.82 5.72
CA PHE A 196 -7.95 -13.10 6.45
C PHE A 196 -6.74 -13.16 7.37
N LEU A 197 -6.94 -13.66 8.58
CA LEU A 197 -5.86 -14.09 9.45
C LEU A 197 -5.63 -15.61 9.22
N ARG A 198 -4.43 -15.99 8.82
CA ARG A 198 -4.07 -17.36 8.46
C ARG A 198 -2.67 -17.70 8.96
N LYS A 199 -2.42 -18.99 9.12
CA LYS A 199 -1.07 -19.50 9.36
C LYS A 199 -0.39 -19.80 8.03
N LEU A 200 0.80 -19.25 7.84
CA LEU A 200 1.64 -19.55 6.67
C LEU A 200 2.31 -20.91 6.85
N THR A 201 2.17 -21.79 5.88
CA THR A 201 2.79 -23.13 5.86
C THR A 201 3.51 -23.34 4.53
N PRO A 202 4.40 -24.33 4.40
CA PRO A 202 5.01 -24.67 3.12
C PRO A 202 4.01 -25.06 2.03
N PHE A 203 2.79 -25.41 2.42
CA PHE A 203 1.73 -25.91 1.51
C PHE A 203 0.67 -24.86 1.20
N GLY A 204 0.78 -23.65 1.76
CA GLY A 204 -0.18 -22.57 1.57
C GLY A 204 -0.60 -21.88 2.86
N LEU A 205 -1.80 -21.30 2.87
CA LEU A 205 -2.35 -20.60 4.03
C LEU A 205 -3.38 -21.50 4.72
N GLU A 206 -3.13 -21.83 5.98
CA GLU A 206 -4.01 -22.65 6.80
C GLU A 206 -4.81 -21.82 7.80
N PRO A 207 -6.03 -22.27 8.18
CA PRO A 207 -6.75 -21.67 9.28
C PRO A 207 -5.91 -21.71 10.56
N ILE A 208 -6.02 -20.69 11.41
CA ILE A 208 -5.31 -20.62 12.70
C ILE A 208 -5.76 -21.75 13.62
N ASN A 209 -7.04 -22.11 13.57
CA ASN A 209 -7.58 -23.27 14.26
C ASN A 209 -7.94 -24.38 13.22
N ARG A 210 -8.39 -25.51 13.72
CA ARG A 210 -8.73 -26.68 12.88
C ARG A 210 -9.98 -26.48 12.01
N PHE A 211 -10.69 -25.36 12.16
CA PHE A 211 -11.94 -25.09 11.47
C PHE A 211 -11.75 -24.03 10.40
N GLY A 212 -11.92 -24.37 9.15
CA GLY A 212 -11.86 -23.45 8.03
C GLY A 212 -11.27 -24.07 6.77
N LYS A 213 -11.48 -23.42 5.64
CA LYS A 213 -10.91 -23.84 4.35
C LYS A 213 -9.41 -23.54 4.34
N LYS A 214 -8.60 -24.53 3.96
CA LYS A 214 -7.19 -24.34 3.63
C LYS A 214 -7.09 -23.70 2.24
N ILE A 215 -6.12 -22.83 2.06
CA ILE A 215 -5.77 -22.22 0.77
C ILE A 215 -4.48 -22.88 0.35
N LEU A 216 -4.53 -23.67 -0.71
CA LEU A 216 -3.39 -24.44 -1.19
C LEU A 216 -2.39 -23.55 -1.95
N ALA A 217 -1.17 -24.04 -2.13
CA ALA A 217 -0.09 -23.30 -2.79
C ALA A 217 -0.45 -22.84 -4.22
N ASN A 218 -1.24 -23.61 -4.95
CA ASN A 218 -1.73 -23.25 -6.29
C ASN A 218 -2.80 -22.14 -6.28
N GLU A 219 -3.47 -21.92 -5.14
CA GLU A 219 -4.46 -20.86 -4.96
C GLU A 219 -3.83 -19.56 -4.40
N LEU A 220 -2.55 -19.60 -3.97
CA LEU A 220 -1.87 -18.44 -3.35
C LEU A 220 -1.80 -17.22 -4.27
N ASN A 221 -1.81 -17.39 -5.58
CA ASN A 221 -1.83 -16.29 -6.55
C ASN A 221 -3.08 -15.38 -6.43
N GLU A 222 -4.11 -15.84 -5.73
CA GLU A 222 -5.32 -15.08 -5.45
C GLU A 222 -5.26 -14.29 -4.14
N TYR A 223 -4.18 -14.49 -3.38
CA TYR A 223 -3.98 -13.87 -2.07
C TYR A 223 -2.65 -13.11 -2.03
N THR A 224 -2.67 -11.96 -1.38
CA THR A 224 -1.47 -11.17 -1.09
C THR A 224 -1.30 -11.11 0.41
N THR A 225 -0.13 -11.48 0.92
CA THR A 225 0.23 -11.28 2.33
C THR A 225 0.55 -9.81 2.55
N LEU A 226 -0.13 -9.19 3.51
CA LEU A 226 0.01 -7.77 3.85
C LEU A 226 0.92 -7.56 5.05
N GLY A 227 0.96 -8.50 5.99
CA GLY A 227 1.76 -8.35 7.20
C GLY A 227 1.76 -9.59 8.08
N VAL A 228 2.59 -9.55 9.11
CA VAL A 228 2.84 -10.64 10.05
C VAL A 228 2.41 -10.25 11.45
N VAL A 229 1.76 -11.15 12.18
CA VAL A 229 1.47 -10.96 13.61
C VAL A 229 2.76 -11.18 14.41
N ILE A 230 3.24 -10.12 15.03
CA ILE A 230 4.51 -10.14 15.78
C ILE A 230 4.32 -10.25 17.29
N LYS A 231 3.15 -9.89 17.80
CA LYS A 231 2.80 -9.97 19.23
C LYS A 231 1.29 -9.97 19.46
N VAL A 232 0.87 -10.47 20.60
CA VAL A 232 -0.51 -10.36 21.11
C VAL A 232 -0.52 -9.46 22.33
N ALA A 233 -1.32 -8.41 22.28
CA ALA A 233 -1.65 -7.61 23.46
C ALA A 233 -2.97 -8.14 24.03
N LYS A 234 -2.95 -8.49 25.31
CA LYS A 234 -4.15 -8.89 26.02
C LYS A 234 -4.76 -7.67 26.71
N GLU A 235 -6.03 -7.44 26.50
CA GLU A 235 -6.76 -6.48 27.31
C GLU A 235 -6.82 -7.03 28.74
N PHE A 236 -6.04 -6.46 29.68
CA PHE A 236 -6.22 -6.75 31.09
C PHE A 236 -7.52 -6.10 31.54
N ASN A 237 -8.57 -6.89 31.66
CA ASN A 237 -9.78 -6.47 32.37
C ASN A 237 -9.41 -6.29 33.84
N ILE A 238 -9.21 -5.03 34.26
CA ILE A 238 -8.98 -4.63 35.68
C ILE A 238 -10.23 -4.95 36.54
N GLU A 239 -11.36 -5.34 35.96
CA GLU A 239 -12.60 -5.63 36.70
C GLU A 239 -12.65 -7.01 37.37
N GLN A 240 -11.67 -7.89 37.20
CA GLN A 240 -11.67 -9.22 37.85
C GLN A 240 -10.97 -9.27 39.20
N TYR A 241 -10.50 -8.15 39.74
CA TYR A 241 -9.85 -8.06 41.05
C TYR A 241 -10.48 -7.00 41.96
N ARG A 242 -11.81 -6.84 41.93
CA ARG A 242 -12.57 -6.14 42.98
C ARG A 242 -13.53 -7.08 43.71
#